data_6e7c0aaeb089b1ce65c0115b912e8108
#
_entry.id   6e7c0aaeb089b1ce65c0115b912e8108
#
_cell.length_a   1.000
_cell.length_b   1.000
_cell.length_c   1.000
_cell.angle_alpha   90.00
_cell.angle_beta   90.00
_cell.angle_gamma   90.00
#
_symmetry.space_group_name_H-M   'P 1'
#
loop_
_entity.id
_entity.type
_entity.pdbx_description
1 polymer ?
#
loop_
_entity_poly.entity_id
_entity_poly.type
_entity_poly.pdbx_seq_one_letter_code
_entity_poly.pdbx_strand_id
1 'polypeptide(L)'
;MYDYLIVGNGIAGQKAAETIRKKEENSSIIIISKSAKHTYWRTKLSELIAKDFTDDEILVKKPEWYEKNNIEEKLECEVEKLDLENKKAILKNGEEIEYGKALIATGSHPFVPQIKNIDTDGVFAIRTVEDLNSFKNHIKENKKVVVIGGGLLGLEAAFSVKNTGCEVLVIETFDYILGKQLDNELSKKLEKKLNDAGIKTSTGKNTAEILEKDGKVCGIKLEDGEEIEANTILVQTGVRNNLELAEKSGLEIDRGILVDENLKTSDDNVYAAGDCMQLGQATIGLWTASMEMGEIAGSNMTGDNKTYQTPKPFSSLLLGDIKLFSAGFN
;
A
#
# COMPACT_ATOMS: atom_id res chain seq x y z
N MET A 1 -0.28 -28.85 -11.86
CA MET A 1 -0.32 -27.62 -12.74
C MET A 1 -1.64 -26.91 -12.46
N TYR A 2 -1.61 -25.60 -12.21
CA TYR A 2 -2.82 -24.78 -12.06
C TYR A 2 -3.09 -24.05 -13.38
N ASP A 3 -4.36 -23.84 -13.71
CA ASP A 3 -4.72 -23.03 -14.87
C ASP A 3 -4.32 -21.57 -14.65
N TYR A 4 -4.51 -21.08 -13.41
CA TYR A 4 -4.24 -19.69 -13.03
C TYR A 4 -3.47 -19.58 -11.72
N LEU A 5 -2.32 -18.91 -11.79
CA LEU A 5 -1.53 -18.51 -10.65
C LEU A 5 -1.70 -17.02 -10.40
N ILE A 6 -1.93 -16.63 -9.15
CA ILE A 6 -1.98 -15.22 -8.72
C ILE A 6 -0.94 -14.99 -7.63
N VAL A 7 0.00 -14.10 -7.86
CA VAL A 7 1.04 -13.76 -6.88
C VAL A 7 0.68 -12.43 -6.20
N GLY A 8 0.24 -12.56 -4.97
CA GLY A 8 -0.22 -11.45 -4.14
C GLY A 8 -1.71 -11.50 -3.82
N ASN A 9 -2.03 -11.56 -2.53
CA ASN A 9 -3.38 -11.58 -2.00
C ASN A 9 -3.85 -10.17 -1.58
N GLY A 10 -3.57 -9.17 -2.43
CA GLY A 10 -4.17 -7.83 -2.33
C GLY A 10 -5.50 -7.78 -3.06
N ILE A 11 -6.13 -6.59 -3.08
CA ILE A 11 -7.44 -6.43 -3.71
C ILE A 11 -7.42 -6.75 -5.23
N ALA A 12 -6.33 -6.46 -5.94
CA ALA A 12 -6.20 -6.80 -7.36
C ALA A 12 -6.19 -8.32 -7.58
N GLY A 13 -5.38 -9.07 -6.80
CA GLY A 13 -5.31 -10.52 -6.88
C GLY A 13 -6.64 -11.19 -6.51
N GLN A 14 -7.28 -10.75 -5.42
CA GLN A 14 -8.59 -11.26 -5.00
C GLN A 14 -9.66 -11.02 -6.07
N LYS A 15 -9.69 -9.82 -6.69
CA LYS A 15 -10.65 -9.50 -7.74
C LYS A 15 -10.39 -10.27 -9.03
N ALA A 16 -9.15 -10.53 -9.38
CA ALA A 16 -8.82 -11.39 -10.50
C ALA A 16 -9.30 -12.82 -10.27
N ALA A 17 -9.04 -13.42 -9.11
CA ALA A 17 -9.53 -14.75 -8.76
C ALA A 17 -11.07 -14.84 -8.79
N GLU A 18 -11.75 -13.84 -8.21
CA GLU A 18 -13.22 -13.75 -8.25
C GLU A 18 -13.74 -13.68 -9.68
N THR A 19 -13.08 -12.93 -10.55
CA THR A 19 -13.49 -12.73 -11.95
C THR A 19 -13.26 -14.00 -12.78
N ILE A 20 -12.10 -14.65 -12.62
CA ILE A 20 -11.79 -15.91 -13.26
C ILE A 20 -12.85 -16.95 -12.88
N ARG A 21 -13.13 -17.13 -11.58
CA ARG A 21 -14.09 -18.11 -11.09
C ARG A 21 -15.52 -17.87 -11.60
N LYS A 22 -15.94 -16.62 -11.76
CA LYS A 22 -17.26 -16.28 -12.36
C LYS A 22 -17.36 -16.68 -13.82
N LYS A 23 -16.26 -16.74 -14.55
CA LYS A 23 -16.21 -17.06 -15.97
C LYS A 23 -15.90 -18.54 -16.23
N GLU A 24 -15.10 -19.14 -15.37
CA GLU A 24 -14.66 -20.52 -15.47
C GLU A 24 -14.88 -21.26 -14.15
N GLU A 25 -15.99 -22.01 -14.09
CA GLU A 25 -16.45 -22.68 -12.87
C GLU A 25 -15.45 -23.74 -12.36
N ASN A 26 -14.74 -24.43 -13.27
CA ASN A 26 -13.93 -25.61 -12.96
C ASN A 26 -12.41 -25.39 -13.10
N SER A 27 -11.96 -24.20 -13.46
CA SER A 27 -10.50 -23.91 -13.57
C SER A 27 -9.81 -24.01 -12.21
N SER A 28 -8.58 -24.47 -12.19
CA SER A 28 -7.75 -24.50 -10.98
C SER A 28 -7.09 -23.15 -10.75
N ILE A 29 -7.32 -22.56 -9.59
CA ILE A 29 -6.81 -21.22 -9.22
C ILE A 29 -6.02 -21.33 -7.92
N ILE A 30 -4.79 -20.80 -7.91
CA ILE A 30 -4.00 -20.65 -6.70
C ILE A 30 -3.59 -19.21 -6.50
N ILE A 31 -3.74 -18.70 -5.27
CA ILE A 31 -3.21 -17.41 -4.83
C ILE A 31 -2.03 -17.69 -3.89
N ILE A 32 -0.86 -17.13 -4.19
CA ILE A 32 0.32 -17.22 -3.33
C ILE A 32 0.63 -15.86 -2.76
N SER A 33 0.80 -15.79 -1.44
CA SER A 33 1.05 -14.53 -0.75
C SER A 33 2.05 -14.68 0.39
N LYS A 34 2.97 -13.73 0.52
CA LYS A 34 3.87 -13.64 1.68
C LYS A 34 3.16 -13.21 2.98
N SER A 35 1.94 -12.66 2.88
CA SER A 35 1.13 -12.30 4.05
C SER A 35 0.49 -13.54 4.67
N ALA A 36 0.39 -13.56 6.00
CA ALA A 36 -0.39 -14.56 6.75
C ALA A 36 -1.91 -14.28 6.70
N LYS A 37 -2.32 -13.14 6.17
CA LYS A 37 -3.71 -12.71 6.15
C LYS A 37 -4.35 -12.89 4.78
N HIS A 38 -5.63 -13.24 4.76
CA HIS A 38 -6.49 -13.10 3.59
C HIS A 38 -6.61 -11.63 3.18
N THR A 39 -7.21 -11.36 2.01
CA THR A 39 -7.40 -9.98 1.54
C THR A 39 -8.22 -9.16 2.54
N TYR A 40 -7.68 -8.06 3.01
CA TYR A 40 -8.32 -7.14 3.96
C TYR A 40 -8.36 -5.71 3.44
N TRP A 41 -9.23 -4.88 4.02
CA TRP A 41 -9.41 -3.46 3.68
C TRP A 41 -8.23 -2.61 4.12
N ARG A 42 -7.17 -2.62 3.31
CA ARG A 42 -5.92 -1.90 3.60
C ARG A 42 -6.12 -0.39 3.74
N THR A 43 -7.13 0.15 3.06
CA THR A 43 -7.52 1.56 3.16
C THR A 43 -8.03 1.98 4.53
N LYS A 44 -8.39 1.02 5.39
CA LYS A 44 -8.86 1.30 6.75
C LYS A 44 -7.75 1.38 7.79
N LEU A 45 -6.51 1.00 7.46
CA LEU A 45 -5.43 0.88 8.45
C LEU A 45 -5.18 2.18 9.22
N SER A 46 -5.20 3.34 8.54
CA SER A 46 -5.04 4.64 9.21
C SER A 46 -6.17 4.92 10.22
N GLU A 47 -7.42 4.60 9.86
CA GLU A 47 -8.59 4.77 10.74
C GLU A 47 -8.54 3.84 11.95
N LEU A 48 -8.05 2.61 11.76
CA LEU A 48 -7.95 1.57 12.80
C LEU A 48 -6.86 1.85 13.85
N ILE A 49 -6.02 2.85 13.68
CA ILE A 49 -5.10 3.32 14.73
C ILE A 49 -5.87 3.65 16.02
N ALA A 50 -7.02 4.32 15.89
CA ALA A 50 -7.83 4.77 17.02
C ALA A 50 -8.97 3.81 17.40
N LYS A 51 -9.10 2.67 16.73
CA LYS A 51 -10.20 1.72 16.93
C LYS A 51 -9.68 0.33 17.26
N ASP A 52 -10.39 -0.38 18.10
CA ASP A 52 -10.22 -1.81 18.22
C ASP A 52 -10.96 -2.52 17.09
N PHE A 53 -10.42 -3.64 16.65
CA PHE A 53 -10.98 -4.45 15.58
C PHE A 53 -10.54 -5.90 15.73
N THR A 54 -11.33 -6.79 15.17
CA THR A 54 -10.94 -8.20 14.94
C THR A 54 -10.46 -8.40 13.52
N ASP A 55 -9.68 -9.44 13.27
CA ASP A 55 -9.22 -9.79 11.92
C ASP A 55 -10.42 -9.94 10.96
N ASP A 56 -11.49 -10.59 11.39
CA ASP A 56 -12.70 -10.82 10.59
C ASP A 56 -13.40 -9.53 10.12
N GLU A 57 -13.35 -8.46 10.92
CA GLU A 57 -14.01 -7.19 10.60
C GLU A 57 -13.31 -6.42 9.49
N ILE A 58 -12.05 -6.73 9.25
CA ILE A 58 -11.26 -6.06 8.22
C ILE A 58 -11.15 -6.87 6.91
N LEU A 59 -11.54 -8.15 6.90
CA LEU A 59 -11.46 -8.98 5.70
C LEU A 59 -12.39 -8.49 4.58
N VAL A 60 -11.91 -8.52 3.35
CA VAL A 60 -12.72 -8.30 2.14
C VAL A 60 -13.58 -9.53 1.85
N LYS A 61 -13.00 -10.71 1.98
CA LYS A 61 -13.64 -12.02 1.88
C LYS A 61 -13.18 -12.89 3.04
N LYS A 62 -14.10 -13.63 3.63
CA LYS A 62 -13.78 -14.62 4.67
C LYS A 62 -13.17 -15.89 4.07
N PRO A 63 -12.43 -16.70 4.85
CA PRO A 63 -11.81 -17.94 4.38
C PRO A 63 -12.81 -18.86 3.67
N GLU A 64 -14.01 -18.99 4.19
CA GLU A 64 -15.05 -19.87 3.64
C GLU A 64 -15.48 -19.46 2.20
N TRP A 65 -15.26 -18.19 1.84
CA TRP A 65 -15.52 -17.75 0.47
C TRP A 65 -14.52 -18.35 -0.52
N TYR A 66 -13.24 -18.46 -0.16
CA TYR A 66 -12.20 -19.07 -1.00
C TYR A 66 -12.46 -20.57 -1.15
N GLU A 67 -12.76 -21.26 -0.05
CA GLU A 67 -13.12 -22.69 -0.04
C GLU A 67 -14.32 -22.97 -0.93
N LYS A 68 -15.43 -22.22 -0.73
CA LYS A 68 -16.66 -22.36 -1.52
C LYS A 68 -16.45 -22.14 -3.02
N ASN A 69 -15.48 -21.30 -3.39
CA ASN A 69 -15.17 -20.98 -4.77
C ASN A 69 -14.00 -21.83 -5.34
N ASN A 70 -13.54 -22.85 -4.63
CA ASN A 70 -12.41 -23.71 -5.03
C ASN A 70 -11.18 -22.87 -5.46
N ILE A 71 -10.84 -21.83 -4.68
CA ILE A 71 -9.65 -21.01 -4.85
C ILE A 71 -8.68 -21.40 -3.75
N GLU A 72 -7.56 -22.01 -4.14
CA GLU A 72 -6.51 -22.37 -3.20
C GLU A 72 -5.72 -21.14 -2.80
N GLU A 73 -5.43 -20.98 -1.50
CA GLU A 73 -4.57 -19.93 -0.97
C GLU A 73 -3.35 -20.55 -0.28
N LYS A 74 -2.16 -20.13 -0.71
CA LYS A 74 -0.90 -20.46 -0.08
C LYS A 74 -0.33 -19.20 0.57
N LEU A 75 -0.72 -18.97 1.83
CA LEU A 75 -0.30 -17.82 2.62
C LEU A 75 1.10 -18.08 3.23
N GLU A 76 1.78 -17.03 3.73
CA GLU A 76 3.14 -17.07 4.27
C GLU A 76 4.17 -17.67 3.29
N CYS A 77 3.87 -17.61 2.00
CA CYS A 77 4.72 -18.13 0.94
C CYS A 77 5.10 -17.00 -0.04
N GLU A 78 6.38 -16.93 -0.35
CA GLU A 78 6.91 -15.92 -1.26
C GLU A 78 7.38 -16.57 -2.56
N VAL A 79 6.86 -16.08 -3.69
CA VAL A 79 7.36 -16.42 -5.02
C VAL A 79 8.62 -15.60 -5.27
N GLU A 80 9.74 -16.28 -5.50
CA GLU A 80 11.02 -15.64 -5.74
C GLU A 80 11.21 -15.26 -7.21
N LYS A 81 10.75 -16.15 -8.11
CA LYS A 81 10.93 -15.99 -9.55
C LYS A 81 9.84 -16.74 -10.33
N LEU A 82 9.45 -16.22 -11.50
CA LEU A 82 8.71 -16.96 -12.52
C LEU A 82 9.69 -17.44 -13.59
N ASP A 83 9.76 -18.75 -13.81
CA ASP A 83 10.38 -19.33 -14.98
C ASP A 83 9.37 -19.26 -16.13
N LEU A 84 9.55 -18.26 -16.99
CA LEU A 84 8.60 -17.93 -18.07
C LEU A 84 8.57 -18.99 -19.15
N GLU A 85 9.74 -19.60 -19.45
CA GLU A 85 9.88 -20.61 -20.48
C GLU A 85 9.14 -21.91 -20.10
N ASN A 86 9.32 -22.36 -18.84
CA ASN A 86 8.73 -23.58 -18.33
C ASN A 86 7.39 -23.37 -17.62
N LYS A 87 6.91 -22.11 -17.51
CA LYS A 87 5.69 -21.70 -16.80
C LYS A 87 5.63 -22.23 -15.37
N LYS A 88 6.69 -21.95 -14.60
CA LYS A 88 6.81 -22.36 -13.21
C LYS A 88 7.03 -21.16 -12.31
N ALA A 89 6.32 -21.10 -11.20
CA ALA A 89 6.64 -20.23 -10.09
C ALA A 89 7.59 -20.95 -9.14
N ILE A 90 8.73 -20.35 -8.85
CA ILE A 90 9.74 -20.85 -7.92
C ILE A 90 9.56 -20.09 -6.61
N LEU A 91 9.27 -20.81 -5.54
CA LEU A 91 9.10 -20.25 -4.20
C LEU A 91 10.46 -20.16 -3.49
N LYS A 92 10.59 -19.26 -2.53
CA LYS A 92 11.81 -19.12 -1.71
C LYS A 92 12.23 -20.39 -0.97
N ASN A 93 11.29 -21.29 -0.67
CA ASN A 93 11.59 -22.59 -0.05
C ASN A 93 12.03 -23.67 -1.06
N GLY A 94 12.16 -23.32 -2.35
CA GLY A 94 12.55 -24.23 -3.43
C GLY A 94 11.40 -25.03 -4.05
N GLU A 95 10.16 -24.86 -3.58
CA GLU A 95 9.01 -25.49 -4.19
C GLU A 95 8.70 -24.87 -5.56
N GLU A 96 8.32 -25.69 -6.54
CA GLU A 96 7.93 -25.27 -7.88
C GLU A 96 6.44 -25.51 -8.09
N ILE A 97 5.74 -24.52 -8.67
CA ILE A 97 4.32 -24.60 -9.00
C ILE A 97 4.13 -24.28 -10.48
N GLU A 98 3.66 -25.25 -11.24
CA GLU A 98 3.36 -25.08 -12.66
C GLU A 98 2.03 -24.34 -12.88
N TYR A 99 1.99 -23.44 -13.87
CA TYR A 99 0.81 -22.63 -14.19
C TYR A 99 0.56 -22.51 -15.69
N GLY A 100 -0.67 -22.27 -16.07
CA GLY A 100 -1.07 -21.91 -17.43
C GLY A 100 -0.84 -20.42 -17.71
N LYS A 101 -1.44 -19.56 -16.88
CA LYS A 101 -1.25 -18.10 -16.90
C LYS A 101 -0.99 -17.58 -15.48
N ALA A 102 -0.21 -16.51 -15.36
CA ALA A 102 0.13 -15.89 -14.09
C ALA A 102 -0.31 -14.42 -14.02
N LEU A 103 -0.71 -13.98 -12.83
CA LEU A 103 -0.93 -12.57 -12.49
C LEU A 103 0.04 -12.15 -11.40
N ILE A 104 0.82 -11.10 -11.64
CA ILE A 104 1.63 -10.42 -10.62
C ILE A 104 0.79 -9.30 -10.01
N ALA A 105 0.42 -9.45 -8.74
CA ALA A 105 -0.36 -8.50 -7.96
C ALA A 105 0.32 -8.18 -6.62
N THR A 106 1.66 -8.05 -6.66
CA THR A 106 2.54 -7.89 -5.49
C THR A 106 2.40 -6.55 -4.78
N GLY A 107 1.76 -5.57 -5.44
CA GLY A 107 1.46 -4.27 -4.85
C GLY A 107 2.68 -3.38 -4.63
N SER A 108 2.74 -2.73 -3.46
CA SER A 108 3.76 -1.74 -3.11
C SER A 108 4.15 -1.84 -1.63
N HIS A 109 5.28 -1.24 -1.28
CA HIS A 109 5.80 -1.08 0.09
C HIS A 109 5.95 0.40 0.45
N PRO A 110 6.00 0.77 1.75
CA PRO A 110 6.24 2.14 2.16
C PRO A 110 7.58 2.66 1.62
N PHE A 111 7.57 3.88 1.13
CA PHE A 111 8.81 4.59 0.88
C PHE A 111 9.31 5.18 2.19
N VAL A 112 10.48 4.76 2.62
CA VAL A 112 11.18 5.32 3.78
C VAL A 112 12.37 6.12 3.23
N PRO A 113 12.40 7.45 3.42
CA PRO A 113 13.50 8.28 2.92
C PRO A 113 14.80 7.98 3.67
N GLN A 114 15.92 8.33 3.07
CA GLN A 114 17.24 8.17 3.69
C GLN A 114 17.43 9.25 4.77
N ILE A 115 16.99 8.95 5.97
CA ILE A 115 17.16 9.78 7.16
C ILE A 115 18.16 9.06 8.06
N LYS A 116 19.12 9.79 8.64
CA LYS A 116 20.08 9.20 9.56
C LYS A 116 19.36 8.57 10.77
N ASN A 117 19.75 7.38 11.18
CA ASN A 117 19.17 6.59 12.27
C ASN A 117 17.69 6.20 12.06
N ILE A 118 17.25 6.06 10.81
CA ILE A 118 15.84 5.73 10.49
C ILE A 118 15.37 4.36 11.03
N ASP A 119 16.31 3.46 11.32
CA ASP A 119 16.03 2.10 11.84
C ASP A 119 15.97 2.04 13.38
N THR A 120 15.98 3.20 14.08
CA THR A 120 15.88 3.27 15.55
C THR A 120 14.54 2.73 16.04
N ASP A 121 14.53 2.01 17.17
CA ASP A 121 13.30 1.55 17.83
C ASP A 121 12.38 2.73 18.19
N GLY A 122 11.13 2.66 17.75
CA GLY A 122 10.16 3.78 17.83
C GLY A 122 9.89 4.46 16.48
N VAL A 123 10.56 4.02 15.38
CA VAL A 123 10.23 4.44 14.01
C VAL A 123 9.34 3.38 13.35
N PHE A 124 8.25 3.83 12.73
CA PHE A 124 7.25 2.97 12.10
C PHE A 124 6.86 3.48 10.70
N ALA A 125 6.48 2.54 9.85
CA ALA A 125 5.75 2.79 8.61
C ALA A 125 4.61 1.78 8.51
N ILE A 126 3.36 2.23 8.36
CA ILE A 126 2.20 1.34 8.38
C ILE A 126 1.80 0.97 6.95
N ARG A 127 1.87 -0.32 6.63
CA ARG A 127 1.40 -0.91 5.38
C ARG A 127 0.59 -2.18 5.60
N THR A 128 0.83 -2.89 6.70
CA THR A 128 0.19 -4.16 7.07
C THR A 128 -0.56 -4.04 8.39
N VAL A 129 -1.36 -5.04 8.72
CA VAL A 129 -2.04 -5.15 10.02
C VAL A 129 -1.02 -5.36 11.13
N GLU A 130 0.06 -6.07 10.85
CA GLU A 130 1.17 -6.32 11.77
C GLU A 130 1.87 -5.01 12.13
N ASP A 131 2.16 -4.15 11.13
CA ASP A 131 2.72 -2.81 11.37
C ASP A 131 1.79 -1.96 12.24
N LEU A 132 0.48 -1.97 11.89
CA LEU A 132 -0.54 -1.26 12.66
C LEU A 132 -0.58 -1.71 14.12
N ASN A 133 -0.58 -3.02 14.37
CA ASN A 133 -0.62 -3.56 15.72
C ASN A 133 0.63 -3.20 16.53
N SER A 134 1.81 -3.29 15.91
CA SER A 134 3.08 -2.88 16.51
C SER A 134 3.06 -1.40 16.88
N PHE A 135 2.64 -0.54 15.95
CA PHE A 135 2.50 0.90 16.17
C PHE A 135 1.49 1.20 17.29
N LYS A 136 0.28 0.60 17.25
CA LYS A 136 -0.75 0.79 18.30
C LYS A 136 -0.23 0.41 19.69
N ASN A 137 0.50 -0.69 19.78
CA ASN A 137 1.08 -1.12 21.07
C ASN A 137 2.13 -0.12 21.57
N HIS A 138 2.98 0.38 20.67
CA HIS A 138 4.04 1.34 21.03
C HIS A 138 3.47 2.67 21.55
N ILE A 139 2.45 3.24 20.89
CA ILE A 139 1.87 4.53 21.28
C ILE A 139 1.02 4.49 22.56
N LYS A 140 0.77 3.32 23.18
CA LYS A 140 0.09 3.25 24.49
C LYS A 140 0.88 3.97 25.58
N GLU A 141 2.19 3.86 25.53
CA GLU A 141 3.12 4.46 26.51
C GLU A 141 3.86 5.68 25.93
N ASN A 142 4.04 5.73 24.62
CA ASN A 142 4.84 6.73 23.88
C ASN A 142 3.92 7.73 23.19
N LYS A 143 3.57 8.82 23.87
CA LYS A 143 2.49 9.74 23.52
C LYS A 143 2.87 10.95 22.66
N LYS A 144 4.17 11.18 22.39
CA LYS A 144 4.64 12.26 21.50
C LYS A 144 4.99 11.68 20.14
N VAL A 145 4.12 11.91 19.15
CA VAL A 145 4.24 11.30 17.82
C VAL A 145 4.56 12.39 16.79
N VAL A 146 5.64 12.19 16.02
CA VAL A 146 5.89 12.94 14.80
C VAL A 146 5.52 12.09 13.60
N VAL A 147 4.67 12.63 12.72
CA VAL A 147 4.33 12.03 11.43
C VAL A 147 5.15 12.72 10.35
N ILE A 148 5.99 11.99 9.65
CA ILE A 148 6.77 12.49 8.51
C ILE A 148 5.97 12.23 7.24
N GLY A 149 5.48 13.31 6.62
CA GLY A 149 4.65 13.32 5.42
C GLY A 149 3.25 13.89 5.64
N GLY A 150 2.96 15.05 5.04
CA GLY A 150 1.68 15.77 5.08
C GLY A 150 0.73 15.43 3.92
N GLY A 151 0.87 14.23 3.32
CA GLY A 151 -0.04 13.69 2.32
C GLY A 151 -1.33 13.11 2.95
N LEU A 152 -2.23 12.56 2.11
CA LEU A 152 -3.53 12.03 2.54
C LEU A 152 -3.40 11.02 3.69
N LEU A 153 -2.59 9.97 3.50
CA LEU A 153 -2.42 8.92 4.52
C LEU A 153 -1.74 9.43 5.79
N GLY A 154 -0.79 10.38 5.65
CA GLY A 154 -0.14 11.01 6.80
C GLY A 154 -1.12 11.79 7.66
N LEU A 155 -2.00 12.58 7.04
CA LEU A 155 -3.02 13.35 7.75
C LEU A 155 -4.11 12.47 8.35
N GLU A 156 -4.53 11.39 7.66
CA GLU A 156 -5.46 10.41 8.22
C GLU A 156 -4.86 9.71 9.44
N ALA A 157 -3.60 9.28 9.34
CA ALA A 157 -2.89 8.67 10.46
C ALA A 157 -2.72 9.65 11.62
N ALA A 158 -2.30 10.90 11.35
CA ALA A 158 -2.15 11.95 12.36
C ALA A 158 -3.46 12.22 13.10
N PHE A 159 -4.58 12.31 12.37
CA PHE A 159 -5.91 12.48 12.97
C PHE A 159 -6.30 11.30 13.87
N SER A 160 -6.06 10.08 13.40
CA SER A 160 -6.36 8.87 14.18
C SER A 160 -5.45 8.76 15.41
N VAL A 161 -4.15 9.06 15.28
CA VAL A 161 -3.21 9.12 16.41
C VAL A 161 -3.65 10.14 17.45
N LYS A 162 -4.09 11.34 17.02
CA LYS A 162 -4.63 12.37 17.91
C LYS A 162 -5.82 11.85 18.72
N ASN A 163 -6.69 11.06 18.10
CA ASN A 163 -7.87 10.48 18.77
C ASN A 163 -7.52 9.42 19.83
N THR A 164 -6.28 8.90 19.85
CA THR A 164 -5.78 8.04 20.94
C THR A 164 -5.27 8.80 22.16
N GLY A 165 -5.32 10.15 22.12
CA GLY A 165 -4.83 11.03 23.17
C GLY A 165 -3.32 11.34 23.08
N CYS A 166 -2.68 11.04 21.96
CA CYS A 166 -1.29 11.42 21.69
C CYS A 166 -1.17 12.90 21.29
N GLU A 167 -0.01 13.50 21.59
CA GLU A 167 0.43 14.74 20.95
C GLU A 167 0.94 14.42 19.56
N VAL A 168 0.53 15.20 18.54
CA VAL A 168 0.87 14.93 17.16
C VAL A 168 1.42 16.17 16.48
N LEU A 169 2.56 16.01 15.81
CA LEU A 169 3.12 16.98 14.88
C LEU A 169 3.33 16.32 13.51
N VAL A 170 2.87 16.96 12.46
CA VAL A 170 3.09 16.53 11.07
C VAL A 170 4.23 17.39 10.49
N ILE A 171 5.28 16.75 9.98
CA ILE A 171 6.38 17.38 9.23
C ILE A 171 6.16 17.12 7.74
N GLU A 172 6.17 18.18 6.94
CA GLU A 172 6.05 18.10 5.49
C GLU A 172 7.20 18.83 4.80
N THR A 173 7.83 18.17 3.84
CA THR A 173 8.94 18.72 3.04
C THR A 173 8.50 19.87 2.14
N PHE A 174 7.31 19.75 1.53
CA PHE A 174 6.76 20.80 0.68
C PHE A 174 6.28 21.99 1.51
N ASP A 175 6.19 23.17 0.88
CA ASP A 175 5.79 24.43 1.53
C ASP A 175 4.37 24.41 2.08
N TYR A 176 3.58 23.40 1.73
CA TYR A 176 2.20 23.22 2.20
C TYR A 176 1.75 21.76 2.13
N ILE A 177 0.82 21.38 2.99
CA ILE A 177 0.26 20.02 3.05
C ILE A 177 -0.61 19.73 1.83
N LEU A 178 -0.73 18.43 1.46
CA LEU A 178 -1.51 17.98 0.28
C LEU A 178 -1.14 18.69 -1.03
N GLY A 179 0.13 19.03 -1.23
CA GLY A 179 0.61 19.80 -2.38
C GLY A 179 0.29 19.22 -3.76
N LYS A 180 -0.08 17.93 -3.84
CA LYS A 180 -0.56 17.28 -5.06
C LYS A 180 -2.07 17.40 -5.27
N GLN A 181 -2.83 17.79 -4.25
CA GLN A 181 -4.29 17.84 -4.24
C GLN A 181 -4.86 19.23 -4.08
N LEU A 182 -4.12 20.14 -3.45
CA LEU A 182 -4.57 21.47 -3.09
C LEU A 182 -3.60 22.54 -3.59
N ASP A 183 -4.14 23.72 -3.83
CA ASP A 183 -3.33 24.93 -3.91
C ASP A 183 -2.93 25.44 -2.50
N ASN A 184 -2.06 26.43 -2.44
CA ASN A 184 -1.54 26.99 -1.20
C ASN A 184 -2.64 27.62 -0.32
N GLU A 185 -3.66 28.24 -0.91
CA GLU A 185 -4.73 28.90 -0.16
C GLU A 185 -5.62 27.88 0.57
N LEU A 186 -6.04 26.84 -0.14
CA LEU A 186 -6.84 25.75 0.44
C LEU A 186 -6.04 24.95 1.46
N SER A 187 -4.75 24.71 1.19
CA SER A 187 -3.87 24.04 2.14
C SER A 187 -3.76 24.81 3.47
N LYS A 188 -3.54 26.13 3.44
CA LYS A 188 -3.50 26.96 4.65
C LYS A 188 -4.81 26.94 5.43
N LYS A 189 -5.97 26.89 4.73
CA LYS A 189 -7.28 26.74 5.39
C LYS A 189 -7.41 25.38 6.08
N LEU A 190 -6.88 24.31 5.46
CA LEU A 190 -6.84 22.97 6.05
C LEU A 190 -5.91 22.93 7.25
N GLU A 191 -4.68 23.48 7.14
CA GLU A 191 -3.70 23.56 8.25
C GLU A 191 -4.31 24.24 9.47
N LYS A 192 -5.04 25.36 9.28
CA LYS A 192 -5.74 26.00 10.38
C LYS A 192 -6.74 25.06 11.05
N LYS A 193 -7.57 24.35 10.27
CA LYS A 193 -8.54 23.38 10.81
C LYS A 193 -7.87 22.23 11.57
N LEU A 194 -6.73 21.74 11.07
CA LEU A 194 -5.95 20.70 11.75
C LEU A 194 -5.38 21.21 13.08
N ASN A 195 -4.81 22.43 13.10
CA ASN A 195 -4.32 23.05 14.31
C ASN A 195 -5.45 23.27 15.34
N ASP A 196 -6.62 23.74 14.91
CA ASP A 196 -7.80 23.89 15.77
C ASP A 196 -8.26 22.52 16.33
N ALA A 197 -8.08 21.43 15.58
CA ALA A 197 -8.32 20.05 16.02
C ALA A 197 -7.16 19.47 16.88
N GLY A 198 -6.09 20.24 17.14
CA GLY A 198 -4.94 19.85 17.97
C GLY A 198 -3.89 18.99 17.23
N ILE A 199 -3.85 19.05 15.90
CA ILE A 199 -2.81 18.44 15.07
C ILE A 199 -1.93 19.57 14.54
N LYS A 200 -0.72 19.67 15.08
CA LYS A 200 0.26 20.68 14.62
C LYS A 200 0.85 20.27 13.28
N THR A 201 1.14 21.25 12.43
CA THR A 201 1.81 21.04 11.13
C THR A 201 3.05 21.93 11.05
N SER A 202 4.11 21.44 10.42
CA SER A 202 5.33 22.19 10.11
C SER A 202 5.72 21.85 8.67
N THR A 203 5.57 22.80 7.76
CA THR A 203 5.78 22.66 6.32
C THR A 203 7.08 23.32 5.87
N GLY A 204 7.60 22.96 4.67
CA GLY A 204 8.90 23.42 4.20
C GLY A 204 10.06 22.90 5.03
N LYS A 205 9.90 21.75 5.71
CA LYS A 205 10.87 21.21 6.65
C LYS A 205 11.29 19.78 6.29
N ASN A 206 12.57 19.55 6.19
CA ASN A 206 13.15 18.22 5.97
C ASN A 206 13.70 17.64 7.27
N THR A 207 13.40 16.37 7.53
CA THR A 207 14.01 15.63 8.64
C THR A 207 15.36 15.08 8.20
N ALA A 208 16.42 15.50 8.89
CA ALA A 208 17.80 15.08 8.62
C ALA A 208 18.21 13.84 9.42
N GLU A 209 17.75 13.73 10.68
CA GLU A 209 18.18 12.70 11.61
C GLU A 209 17.08 12.35 12.60
N ILE A 210 16.98 11.05 12.94
CA ILE A 210 16.25 10.59 14.11
C ILE A 210 17.19 10.66 15.30
N LEU A 211 16.79 11.40 16.32
CA LEU A 211 17.54 11.48 17.57
C LEU A 211 17.22 10.26 18.43
N GLU A 212 18.27 9.62 18.92
CA GLU A 212 18.16 8.43 19.76
C GLU A 212 18.83 8.61 21.11
N LYS A 213 18.29 7.90 22.09
CA LYS A 213 18.89 7.70 23.40
C LYS A 213 18.63 6.26 23.85
N ASP A 214 19.70 5.56 24.22
CA ASP A 214 19.65 4.14 24.65
C ASP A 214 18.94 3.22 23.60
N GLY A 215 19.18 3.50 22.29
CA GLY A 215 18.62 2.75 21.17
C GLY A 215 17.13 3.04 20.87
N LYS A 216 16.54 4.06 21.51
CA LYS A 216 15.13 4.43 21.32
C LYS A 216 15.00 5.87 20.82
N VAL A 217 13.97 6.13 20.05
CA VAL A 217 13.63 7.48 19.58
C VAL A 217 13.45 8.44 20.75
N CYS A 218 14.14 9.58 20.72
CA CYS A 218 13.92 10.70 21.65
C CYS A 218 13.58 12.01 20.93
N GLY A 219 13.60 12.06 19.60
CA GLY A 219 13.25 13.22 18.81
C GLY A 219 13.64 13.08 17.35
N ILE A 220 13.50 14.19 16.63
CA ILE A 220 14.03 14.39 15.28
C ILE A 220 14.88 15.65 15.23
N LYS A 221 15.82 15.69 14.29
CA LYS A 221 16.54 16.89 13.91
C LYS A 221 16.20 17.25 12.46
N LEU A 222 15.83 18.50 12.25
CA LEU A 222 15.56 19.06 10.94
C LEU A 222 16.86 19.54 10.26
N GLU A 223 16.83 19.74 8.94
CA GLU A 223 18.00 20.20 8.18
C GLU A 223 18.46 21.61 8.59
N ASP A 224 17.55 22.46 9.07
CA ASP A 224 17.88 23.81 9.59
C ASP A 224 18.47 23.79 11.01
N GLY A 225 18.61 22.61 11.61
CA GLY A 225 19.20 22.40 12.93
C GLY A 225 18.19 22.42 14.07
N GLU A 226 16.90 22.69 13.83
CA GLU A 226 15.85 22.59 14.84
C GLU A 226 15.72 21.14 15.35
N GLU A 227 15.65 20.97 16.67
CA GLU A 227 15.42 19.66 17.30
C GLU A 227 14.03 19.62 17.92
N ILE A 228 13.30 18.56 17.67
CA ILE A 228 11.91 18.34 18.09
C ILE A 228 11.84 17.06 18.90
N GLU A 229 11.39 17.17 20.15
CA GLU A 229 11.23 16.01 21.03
C GLU A 229 10.06 15.12 20.55
N ALA A 230 10.32 13.84 20.44
CA ALA A 230 9.32 12.81 20.13
C ALA A 230 9.79 11.47 20.68
N ASN A 231 8.86 10.56 20.96
CA ASN A 231 9.19 9.18 21.32
C ASN A 231 8.61 8.15 20.34
N THR A 232 7.98 8.64 19.29
CA THR A 232 7.46 7.81 18.19
C THR A 232 7.53 8.59 16.89
N ILE A 233 8.01 7.95 15.84
CA ILE A 233 8.02 8.50 14.47
C ILE A 233 7.17 7.61 13.58
N LEU A 234 6.24 8.20 12.85
CA LEU A 234 5.45 7.51 11.83
C LEU A 234 5.80 8.07 10.45
N VAL A 235 6.43 7.26 9.62
CA VAL A 235 6.82 7.63 8.24
C VAL A 235 5.68 7.33 7.28
N GLN A 236 5.16 8.36 6.61
CA GLN A 236 4.04 8.29 5.64
C GLN A 236 4.35 9.11 4.37
N THR A 237 5.50 8.86 3.78
CA THR A 237 6.05 9.62 2.64
C THR A 237 5.71 9.03 1.27
N GLY A 238 4.72 8.13 1.23
CA GLY A 238 4.25 7.44 0.02
C GLY A 238 4.76 6.01 -0.09
N VAL A 239 4.68 5.45 -1.29
CA VAL A 239 4.98 4.03 -1.55
C VAL A 239 5.92 3.87 -2.75
N ARG A 240 6.54 2.67 -2.86
CA ARG A 240 7.26 2.18 -4.03
C ARG A 240 6.66 0.86 -4.48
N ASN A 241 6.62 0.65 -5.78
CA ASN A 241 6.08 -0.57 -6.39
C ASN A 241 7.01 -1.76 -6.11
N ASN A 242 6.44 -2.93 -5.87
CA ASN A 242 7.21 -4.17 -5.67
C ASN A 242 7.57 -4.75 -7.04
N LEU A 243 8.82 -4.63 -7.44
CA LEU A 243 9.31 -5.00 -8.77
C LEU A 243 10.20 -6.24 -8.77
N GLU A 244 10.69 -6.68 -7.61
CA GLU A 244 11.73 -7.70 -7.47
C GLU A 244 11.37 -9.03 -8.15
N LEU A 245 10.09 -9.44 -8.07
CA LEU A 245 9.62 -10.64 -8.75
C LEU A 245 9.71 -10.50 -10.27
N ALA A 246 9.23 -9.39 -10.81
CA ALA A 246 9.24 -9.14 -12.25
C ALA A 246 10.67 -9.01 -12.79
N GLU A 247 11.54 -8.28 -12.08
CA GLU A 247 12.95 -8.12 -12.41
C GLU A 247 13.69 -9.47 -12.45
N LYS A 248 13.55 -10.28 -11.38
CA LYS A 248 14.15 -11.63 -11.32
C LYS A 248 13.61 -12.57 -12.39
N SER A 249 12.38 -12.34 -12.85
CA SER A 249 11.73 -13.13 -13.90
C SER A 249 12.08 -12.67 -15.33
N GLY A 250 12.79 -11.53 -15.47
CA GLY A 250 13.18 -10.98 -16.77
C GLY A 250 12.05 -10.25 -17.50
N LEU A 251 11.02 -9.81 -16.80
CA LEU A 251 9.95 -8.97 -17.35
C LEU A 251 10.40 -7.51 -17.46
N GLU A 252 9.82 -6.78 -18.40
CA GLU A 252 10.11 -5.36 -18.57
C GLU A 252 9.54 -4.52 -17.43
N ILE A 253 10.40 -3.69 -16.84
CA ILE A 253 10.08 -2.80 -15.72
C ILE A 253 10.62 -1.39 -15.95
N ASP A 254 9.98 -0.39 -15.34
CA ASP A 254 10.48 0.98 -15.14
C ASP A 254 10.14 1.39 -13.70
N ARG A 255 9.23 2.29 -13.46
CA ARG A 255 8.68 2.62 -12.12
C ARG A 255 7.66 1.59 -11.64
N GLY A 256 7.15 0.77 -12.54
CA GLY A 256 6.24 -0.35 -12.34
C GLY A 256 6.56 -1.46 -13.33
N ILE A 257 5.86 -2.59 -13.23
CA ILE A 257 5.89 -3.65 -14.25
C ILE A 257 5.18 -3.13 -15.48
N LEU A 258 5.87 -3.06 -16.61
CA LEU A 258 5.30 -2.52 -17.85
C LEU A 258 4.21 -3.47 -18.38
N VAL A 259 3.05 -2.90 -18.70
CA VAL A 259 1.93 -3.64 -19.27
C VAL A 259 1.34 -2.88 -20.47
N ASP A 260 0.66 -3.64 -21.34
CA ASP A 260 -0.19 -3.09 -22.38
C ASP A 260 -1.58 -2.70 -21.82
N GLU A 261 -2.47 -2.22 -22.70
CA GLU A 261 -3.84 -1.84 -22.33
C GLU A 261 -4.68 -3.03 -21.82
N ASN A 262 -4.29 -4.27 -22.13
CA ASN A 262 -4.95 -5.48 -21.67
C ASN A 262 -4.36 -5.99 -20.33
N LEU A 263 -3.45 -5.23 -19.70
CA LEU A 263 -2.71 -5.56 -18.48
C LEU A 263 -1.77 -6.76 -18.65
N LYS A 264 -1.35 -7.06 -19.89
CA LYS A 264 -0.37 -8.08 -20.21
C LYS A 264 1.04 -7.49 -20.11
N THR A 265 1.97 -8.24 -19.55
CA THR A 265 3.40 -7.88 -19.46
C THR A 265 4.13 -8.15 -20.79
N SER A 266 5.46 -8.08 -20.77
CA SER A 266 6.31 -8.50 -21.91
C SER A 266 6.25 -10.02 -22.20
N ASP A 267 5.62 -10.83 -21.33
CA ASP A 267 5.34 -12.25 -21.57
C ASP A 267 3.83 -12.45 -21.82
N ASP A 268 3.50 -13.26 -22.85
CA ASP A 268 2.13 -13.50 -23.29
C ASP A 268 1.23 -14.22 -22.27
N ASN A 269 1.82 -14.91 -21.30
CA ASN A 269 1.11 -15.68 -20.28
C ASN A 269 1.13 -14.99 -18.90
N VAL A 270 1.78 -13.82 -18.78
CA VAL A 270 1.93 -13.11 -17.52
C VAL A 270 1.27 -11.73 -17.60
N TYR A 271 0.43 -11.46 -16.63
CA TYR A 271 -0.30 -10.19 -16.44
C TYR A 271 0.20 -9.50 -15.17
N ALA A 272 0.00 -8.18 -15.08
CA ALA A 272 0.21 -7.46 -13.82
C ALA A 272 -0.94 -6.52 -13.52
N ALA A 273 -1.29 -6.39 -12.22
CA ALA A 273 -2.40 -5.54 -11.77
C ALA A 273 -2.16 -4.96 -10.37
N GLY A 274 -2.79 -3.81 -10.11
CA GLY A 274 -2.65 -3.08 -8.85
C GLY A 274 -1.41 -2.20 -8.80
N ASP A 275 -0.99 -1.81 -7.59
CA ASP A 275 0.08 -0.82 -7.40
C ASP A 275 1.42 -1.20 -8.08
N CYS A 276 1.68 -2.48 -8.35
CA CYS A 276 2.96 -2.91 -8.94
C CYS A 276 3.08 -2.63 -10.44
N MET A 277 1.96 -2.40 -11.15
CA MET A 277 2.00 -2.24 -12.61
C MET A 277 2.19 -0.79 -13.06
N GLN A 278 2.61 -0.62 -14.32
CA GLN A 278 2.73 0.67 -15.01
C GLN A 278 2.12 0.56 -16.41
N LEU A 279 1.16 1.43 -16.73
CA LEU A 279 0.60 1.60 -18.08
C LEU A 279 1.06 2.94 -18.65
N GLY A 280 1.86 2.90 -19.72
CA GLY A 280 2.51 4.07 -20.27
C GLY A 280 3.38 4.79 -19.24
N GLN A 281 3.03 6.04 -18.88
CA GLN A 281 3.74 6.81 -17.86
C GLN A 281 3.06 6.77 -16.47
N ALA A 282 1.95 6.04 -16.33
CA ALA A 282 1.15 6.05 -15.12
C ALA A 282 1.40 4.83 -14.22
N THR A 283 1.67 5.09 -12.94
CA THR A 283 1.52 4.14 -11.84
C THR A 283 0.42 4.63 -10.92
N ILE A 284 -0.53 3.77 -10.53
CA ILE A 284 -1.74 4.18 -9.82
C ILE A 284 -1.89 3.38 -8.53
N GLY A 285 -1.71 4.05 -7.40
CA GLY A 285 -1.87 3.47 -6.06
C GLY A 285 -3.26 3.76 -5.47
N LEU A 286 -4.33 3.43 -6.19
CA LEU A 286 -5.71 3.61 -5.74
C LEU A 286 -6.41 2.26 -5.58
N TRP A 287 -7.09 2.08 -4.45
CA TRP A 287 -7.82 0.84 -4.16
C TRP A 287 -8.85 0.47 -5.23
N THR A 288 -9.67 1.45 -5.65
CA THR A 288 -10.69 1.26 -6.69
C THR A 288 -10.11 0.91 -8.05
N ALA A 289 -9.01 1.58 -8.43
CA ALA A 289 -8.27 1.26 -9.64
C ALA A 289 -7.68 -0.15 -9.59
N SER A 290 -7.11 -0.56 -8.44
CA SER A 290 -6.57 -1.91 -8.26
C SER A 290 -7.66 -2.98 -8.35
N MET A 291 -8.89 -2.69 -7.89
CA MET A 291 -10.05 -3.58 -8.08
C MET A 291 -10.38 -3.76 -9.57
N GLU A 292 -10.50 -2.66 -10.29
CA GLU A 292 -10.81 -2.65 -11.73
C GLU A 292 -9.72 -3.38 -12.54
N MET A 293 -8.43 -3.08 -12.24
CA MET A 293 -7.30 -3.79 -12.86
C MET A 293 -7.38 -5.30 -12.61
N GLY A 294 -7.71 -5.74 -11.39
CA GLY A 294 -7.89 -7.14 -11.05
C GLY A 294 -9.02 -7.79 -11.86
N GLU A 295 -10.14 -7.10 -12.01
CA GLU A 295 -11.29 -7.57 -12.81
C GLU A 295 -10.93 -7.70 -14.30
N ILE A 296 -10.22 -6.72 -14.86
CA ILE A 296 -9.79 -6.71 -16.26
C ILE A 296 -8.74 -7.81 -16.50
N ALA A 297 -7.70 -7.87 -15.66
CA ALA A 297 -6.66 -8.90 -15.77
C ALA A 297 -7.25 -10.31 -15.67
N GLY A 298 -8.09 -10.57 -14.67
CA GLY A 298 -8.78 -11.87 -14.51
C GLY A 298 -9.65 -12.21 -15.72
N SER A 299 -10.34 -11.24 -16.30
CA SER A 299 -11.15 -11.42 -17.50
C SER A 299 -10.28 -11.75 -18.74
N ASN A 300 -9.16 -11.06 -18.91
CA ASN A 300 -8.24 -11.26 -20.03
C ASN A 300 -7.46 -12.58 -19.91
N MET A 301 -7.14 -13.00 -18.69
CA MET A 301 -6.59 -14.33 -18.44
C MET A 301 -7.52 -15.45 -18.90
N THR A 302 -8.84 -15.26 -18.87
CA THR A 302 -9.82 -16.22 -19.38
C THR A 302 -10.15 -16.07 -20.87
N GLY A 303 -9.42 -15.23 -21.61
CA GLY A 303 -9.54 -15.09 -23.06
C GLY A 303 -10.35 -13.90 -23.56
N ASP A 304 -10.81 -13.01 -22.68
CA ASP A 304 -11.37 -11.72 -23.09
C ASP A 304 -10.26 -10.78 -23.61
N ASN A 305 -10.66 -9.67 -24.17
CA ASN A 305 -9.78 -8.61 -24.67
C ASN A 305 -10.26 -7.24 -24.17
N LYS A 306 -10.38 -7.11 -22.85
CA LYS A 306 -10.78 -5.84 -22.20
C LYS A 306 -9.58 -4.92 -22.05
N THR A 307 -9.81 -3.63 -22.27
CA THR A 307 -8.78 -2.61 -22.09
C THR A 307 -8.99 -1.84 -20.79
N TYR A 308 -7.88 -1.59 -20.08
CA TYR A 308 -7.85 -0.70 -18.92
C TYR A 308 -7.52 0.72 -19.35
N GLN A 309 -8.24 1.68 -18.81
CA GLN A 309 -7.95 3.10 -19.00
C GLN A 309 -7.62 3.73 -17.65
N THR A 310 -6.50 4.45 -17.62
CA THR A 310 -6.10 5.18 -16.42
C THR A 310 -7.19 6.16 -16.00
N PRO A 311 -7.79 6.03 -14.80
CA PRO A 311 -8.81 6.93 -14.33
C PRO A 311 -8.24 8.33 -14.12
N LYS A 312 -9.07 9.35 -14.26
CA LYS A 312 -8.68 10.69 -13.80
C LYS A 312 -8.46 10.66 -12.30
N PRO A 313 -7.34 11.22 -11.79
CA PRO A 313 -7.07 11.20 -10.38
C PRO A 313 -8.13 11.97 -9.61
N PHE A 314 -8.61 11.37 -8.54
CA PHE A 314 -9.42 12.03 -7.53
C PHE A 314 -8.97 11.58 -6.15
N SER A 315 -9.15 12.44 -5.17
CA SER A 315 -8.81 12.17 -3.78
C SER A 315 -9.91 12.69 -2.88
N SER A 316 -10.23 11.95 -1.83
CA SER A 316 -11.10 12.39 -0.75
C SER A 316 -10.39 12.24 0.58
N LEU A 317 -10.61 13.17 1.48
CA LEU A 317 -10.09 13.15 2.85
C LEU A 317 -11.25 13.44 3.81
N LEU A 318 -11.41 12.58 4.81
CA LEU A 318 -12.41 12.72 5.84
C LEU A 318 -11.75 12.63 7.22
N LEU A 319 -11.67 13.75 7.94
CA LEU A 319 -11.07 13.84 9.27
C LEU A 319 -12.10 14.48 10.23
N GLY A 320 -12.93 13.66 10.87
CA GLY A 320 -14.04 14.13 11.65
C GLY A 320 -14.99 15.00 10.80
N ASP A 321 -15.14 16.29 11.14
CA ASP A 321 -15.96 17.23 10.38
C ASP A 321 -15.26 17.85 9.16
N ILE A 322 -13.95 17.62 8.99
CA ILE A 322 -13.18 18.11 7.85
C ILE A 322 -13.43 17.17 6.68
N LYS A 323 -14.06 17.68 5.62
CA LYS A 323 -14.30 16.96 4.38
C LYS A 323 -13.62 17.70 3.24
N LEU A 324 -12.81 16.97 2.47
CA LEU A 324 -12.11 17.49 1.31
C LEU A 324 -12.30 16.53 0.15
N PHE A 325 -12.54 17.09 -1.02
CA PHE A 325 -12.53 16.37 -2.28
C PHE A 325 -11.69 17.14 -3.29
N SER A 326 -10.79 16.46 -3.98
CA SER A 326 -9.97 17.03 -5.05
C SER A 326 -10.07 16.12 -6.27
N ALA A 327 -10.22 16.71 -7.46
CA ALA A 327 -10.27 16.00 -8.72
C ALA A 327 -9.44 16.73 -9.78
N GLY A 328 -8.65 15.98 -10.53
CA GLY A 328 -7.72 16.50 -11.54
C GLY A 328 -6.27 16.51 -11.06
N PHE A 329 -5.40 17.07 -11.89
CA PHE A 329 -4.00 17.33 -11.55
C PHE A 329 -3.84 18.81 -11.18
N ASN A 330 -3.04 19.09 -10.17
CA ASN A 330 -2.50 20.43 -9.90
C ASN A 330 -1.18 20.61 -10.63
#